data_11e6c53e1e966ae87b3ce710b10407c7
#
_entry.id   11e6c53e1e966ae87b3ce710b10407c7
#
_cell.length_a   1.000
_cell.length_b   1.000
_cell.length_c   1.000
_cell.angle_alpha   90.00
_cell.angle_beta   90.00
_cell.angle_gamma   90.00
#
_symmetry.space_group_name_H-M   'P 1'
#
loop_
_entity.id
_entity.type
_entity.pdbx_description
1 polymer ?
#
loop_
_entity_poly.entity_id
_entity_poly.type
_entity_poly.pdbx_seq_one_letter_code
_entity_poly.pdbx_strand_id
1 'polypeptide(L)'
;TGETSTDLKLLGKGNIIISTPEKWDILSRRWKQRKNVQNINLFVVDEVHLIGGENGPVLEVICSRMRYISSQIERPIRIVALSSSLSNAKDVAHWLGCSATSTFNFHPNVRPVPLELHIQGFNISHTQTRLLSMAKPVYHAITKHSPKKPVIVFVPSRKQTRLTAIDILTTCAADIQRQRFLHCTEKDLIPYLEKLSDSTL
;
A
#
# COMPACT_ATOMS: atom_id res chain seq x y z
N THR A 1 12.39 10.30 4.52
CA THR A 1 12.82 11.32 5.50
C THR A 1 12.03 12.59 5.31
N GLY A 2 11.89 13.43 6.33
CA GLY A 2 11.09 14.67 6.29
C GLY A 2 11.84 15.87 5.68
N GLU A 3 13.16 15.78 5.48
CA GLU A 3 13.99 16.91 5.05
C GLU A 3 14.54 16.72 3.64
N THR A 4 14.26 17.68 2.76
CA THR A 4 14.71 17.69 1.35
C THR A 4 16.24 17.68 1.22
N SER A 5 16.97 18.30 2.15
CA SER A 5 18.43 18.34 2.16
C SER A 5 19.06 16.96 2.40
N THR A 6 18.47 16.20 3.31
CA THR A 6 18.86 14.83 3.63
C THR A 6 18.53 13.89 2.48
N ASP A 7 17.36 14.04 1.88
CA ASP A 7 16.94 13.26 0.71
C ASP A 7 17.87 13.49 -0.49
N LEU A 8 18.36 14.71 -0.70
CA LEU A 8 19.35 15.03 -1.75
C LEU A 8 20.73 14.37 -1.52
N LYS A 9 21.18 14.32 -0.27
CA LYS A 9 22.44 13.63 0.09
C LYS A 9 22.31 12.12 -0.14
N LEU A 10 21.19 11.53 0.22
CA LEU A 10 20.90 10.12 0.00
C LEU A 10 20.79 9.77 -1.48
N LEU A 11 20.15 10.64 -2.28
CA LEU A 11 20.04 10.49 -3.72
C LEU A 11 21.44 10.36 -4.38
N GLY A 12 22.46 11.04 -3.83
CA GLY A 12 23.84 11.00 -4.34
C GLY A 12 24.60 9.70 -4.09
N LYS A 13 24.13 8.90 -3.13
CA LYS A 13 24.83 7.69 -2.66
C LYS A 13 24.13 6.39 -3.02
N GLY A 14 22.82 6.46 -3.34
CA GLY A 14 21.99 5.28 -3.56
C GLY A 14 22.03 4.78 -5.00
N ASN A 15 22.15 3.46 -5.17
CA ASN A 15 21.95 2.80 -6.47
C ASN A 15 20.47 2.52 -6.75
N ILE A 16 19.65 2.39 -5.70
CA ILE A 16 18.20 2.21 -5.76
C ILE A 16 17.58 3.32 -4.94
N ILE A 17 16.58 4.00 -5.52
CA ILE A 17 15.85 5.09 -4.90
C ILE A 17 14.39 4.65 -4.76
N ILE A 18 13.89 4.63 -3.53
CA ILE A 18 12.48 4.39 -3.22
C ILE A 18 11.90 5.71 -2.71
N SER A 19 10.86 6.21 -3.37
CA SER A 19 10.30 7.52 -3.08
C SER A 19 8.78 7.55 -3.28
N THR A 20 8.09 8.43 -2.57
CA THR A 20 6.70 8.75 -2.89
C THR A 20 6.64 9.66 -4.13
N PRO A 21 5.50 9.68 -4.87
CA PRO A 21 5.33 10.56 -6.02
C PRO A 21 5.65 12.03 -5.74
N GLU A 22 5.17 12.57 -4.62
CA GLU A 22 5.35 13.97 -4.23
C GLU A 22 6.83 14.31 -4.00
N LYS A 23 7.56 13.44 -3.34
CA LYS A 23 9.00 13.63 -3.12
C LYS A 23 9.77 13.54 -4.43
N TRP A 24 9.43 12.58 -5.27
CA TRP A 24 10.06 12.45 -6.57
C TRP A 24 9.75 13.64 -7.47
N ASP A 25 8.55 14.20 -7.40
CA ASP A 25 8.20 15.43 -8.12
C ASP A 25 9.15 16.58 -7.76
N ILE A 26 9.36 16.83 -6.46
CA ILE A 26 10.27 17.88 -5.98
C ILE A 26 11.72 17.62 -6.44
N LEU A 27 12.18 16.37 -6.33
CA LEU A 27 13.53 16.00 -6.70
C LEU A 27 13.78 16.10 -8.20
N SER A 28 12.85 15.69 -9.03
CA SER A 28 13.01 15.65 -10.48
C SER A 28 12.77 16.99 -11.19
N ARG A 29 12.13 18.00 -10.56
CA ARG A 29 11.92 19.34 -11.15
C ARG A 29 13.23 20.01 -11.59
N ARG A 30 14.31 19.82 -10.83
CA ARG A 30 15.64 20.40 -11.13
C ARG A 30 16.58 19.38 -11.79
N TRP A 31 16.06 18.49 -12.61
CA TRP A 31 16.83 17.39 -13.20
C TRP A 31 18.07 17.87 -13.98
N LYS A 32 18.03 19.02 -14.66
CA LYS A 32 19.18 19.58 -15.39
C LYS A 32 20.38 19.83 -14.50
N GLN A 33 20.17 20.14 -13.22
CA GLN A 33 21.21 20.41 -12.23
C GLN A 33 21.54 19.16 -11.38
N ARG A 34 20.84 18.05 -11.56
CA ARG A 34 20.95 16.84 -10.73
C ARG A 34 21.35 15.64 -11.54
N LYS A 35 22.66 15.40 -11.60
CA LYS A 35 23.23 14.24 -12.33
C LYS A 35 22.60 12.91 -11.91
N ASN A 36 22.25 12.76 -10.64
CA ASN A 36 21.63 11.54 -10.13
C ASN A 36 20.22 11.27 -10.72
N VAL A 37 19.47 12.32 -11.02
CA VAL A 37 18.19 12.19 -11.74
C VAL A 37 18.43 11.85 -13.21
N GLN A 38 19.45 12.45 -13.82
CA GLN A 38 19.84 12.16 -15.20
C GLN A 38 20.38 10.73 -15.37
N ASN A 39 20.98 10.16 -14.32
CA ASN A 39 21.59 8.84 -14.34
C ASN A 39 20.59 7.68 -14.15
N ILE A 40 19.31 7.96 -14.00
CA ILE A 40 18.30 6.92 -13.89
C ILE A 40 18.16 6.18 -15.20
N ASN A 41 18.27 4.85 -15.14
CA ASN A 41 18.12 3.96 -16.30
C ASN A 41 16.79 3.21 -16.25
N LEU A 42 16.24 2.99 -15.05
CA LEU A 42 14.98 2.30 -14.81
C LEU A 42 14.10 3.14 -13.90
N PHE A 43 12.87 3.37 -14.30
CA PHE A 43 11.84 4.04 -13.53
C PHE A 43 10.65 3.10 -13.34
N VAL A 44 10.44 2.63 -12.11
CA VAL A 44 9.33 1.75 -11.77
C VAL A 44 8.22 2.59 -11.18
N VAL A 45 7.04 2.51 -11.75
CA VAL A 45 5.81 3.17 -11.28
C VAL A 45 4.87 2.11 -10.75
N ASP A 46 4.73 2.07 -9.44
CA ASP A 46 3.76 1.19 -8.80
C ASP A 46 2.40 1.88 -8.70
N GLU A 47 1.33 1.08 -8.68
CA GLU A 47 -0.06 1.54 -8.51
C GLU A 47 -0.48 2.62 -9.53
N VAL A 48 -0.09 2.48 -10.81
CA VAL A 48 -0.35 3.53 -11.82
C VAL A 48 -1.84 3.84 -12.02
N HIS A 49 -2.75 2.93 -11.61
CA HIS A 49 -4.20 3.18 -11.66
C HIS A 49 -4.64 4.33 -10.73
N LEU A 50 -3.82 4.73 -9.76
CA LEU A 50 -4.11 5.89 -8.90
C LEU A 50 -4.05 7.23 -9.63
N ILE A 51 -3.66 7.23 -10.91
CA ILE A 51 -3.64 8.44 -11.75
C ILE A 51 -5.01 9.12 -11.84
N GLY A 52 -6.10 8.36 -11.71
CA GLY A 52 -7.47 8.89 -11.62
C GLY A 52 -7.89 9.37 -10.23
N GLY A 53 -7.04 9.21 -9.21
CA GLY A 53 -7.33 9.58 -7.82
C GLY A 53 -6.90 11.01 -7.46
N GLU A 54 -7.05 11.35 -6.18
CA GLU A 54 -6.75 12.69 -5.64
C GLU A 54 -5.30 13.11 -5.89
N ASN A 55 -4.34 12.21 -5.75
CA ASN A 55 -2.91 12.46 -6.00
C ASN A 55 -2.48 12.11 -7.43
N GLY A 56 -3.42 11.77 -8.29
CA GLY A 56 -3.19 11.38 -9.68
C GLY A 56 -2.40 12.39 -10.50
N PRO A 57 -2.68 13.70 -10.42
CA PRO A 57 -1.95 14.72 -11.18
C PRO A 57 -0.44 14.70 -10.93
N VAL A 58 0.00 14.44 -9.70
CA VAL A 58 1.44 14.35 -9.38
C VAL A 58 2.05 13.12 -10.04
N LEU A 59 1.38 11.98 -10.00
CA LEU A 59 1.82 10.74 -10.63
C LEU A 59 1.93 10.89 -12.15
N GLU A 60 0.94 11.51 -12.79
CA GLU A 60 0.94 11.81 -14.21
C GLU A 60 2.11 12.71 -14.62
N VAL A 61 2.34 13.78 -13.87
CA VAL A 61 3.42 14.73 -14.11
C VAL A 61 4.79 14.07 -14.00
N ILE A 62 5.04 13.24 -12.99
CA ILE A 62 6.35 12.58 -12.85
C ILE A 62 6.60 11.56 -13.96
N CYS A 63 5.60 10.79 -14.37
CA CYS A 63 5.73 9.87 -15.49
C CYS A 63 6.04 10.60 -16.79
N SER A 64 5.30 11.65 -17.10
CA SER A 64 5.53 12.49 -18.30
C SER A 64 6.91 13.17 -18.26
N ARG A 65 7.33 13.64 -17.07
CA ARG A 65 8.65 14.22 -16.87
C ARG A 65 9.78 13.23 -17.11
N MET A 66 9.66 11.98 -16.64
CA MET A 66 10.69 10.96 -16.86
C MET A 66 10.81 10.62 -18.34
N ARG A 67 9.71 10.57 -19.09
CA ARG A 67 9.74 10.44 -20.55
C ARG A 67 10.42 11.63 -21.22
N TYR A 68 10.06 12.85 -20.80
CA TYR A 68 10.70 14.08 -21.30
C TYR A 68 12.20 14.10 -21.01
N ILE A 69 12.62 13.76 -19.78
CA ILE A 69 14.05 13.68 -19.45
C ILE A 69 14.75 12.67 -20.35
N SER A 70 14.18 11.49 -20.54
CA SER A 70 14.74 10.48 -21.45
C SER A 70 14.99 11.01 -22.85
N SER A 71 14.06 11.79 -23.42
CA SER A 71 14.22 12.41 -24.73
C SER A 71 15.30 13.50 -24.76
N GLN A 72 15.47 14.25 -23.66
CA GLN A 72 16.43 15.36 -23.60
C GLN A 72 17.88 14.94 -23.37
N ILE A 73 18.10 13.82 -22.71
CA ILE A 73 19.45 13.28 -22.45
C ILE A 73 19.88 12.27 -23.52
N GLU A 74 19.05 12.07 -24.55
CA GLU A 74 19.29 11.12 -25.65
C GLU A 74 19.63 9.70 -25.17
N ARG A 75 19.14 9.33 -24.00
CA ARG A 75 19.35 8.03 -23.39
C ARG A 75 18.01 7.43 -22.96
N PRO A 76 17.71 6.20 -23.34
CA PRO A 76 16.45 5.58 -22.97
C PRO A 76 16.39 5.32 -21.46
N ILE A 77 15.35 5.85 -20.82
CA ILE A 77 14.96 5.45 -19.47
C ILE A 77 13.86 4.39 -19.62
N ARG A 78 14.14 3.18 -19.17
CA ARG A 78 13.14 2.12 -19.17
C ARG A 78 12.07 2.41 -18.13
N ILE A 79 10.81 2.45 -18.55
CA ILE A 79 9.66 2.61 -17.65
C ILE A 79 8.98 1.26 -17.48
N VAL A 80 8.76 0.84 -16.23
CA VAL A 80 7.97 -0.32 -15.86
C VAL A 80 6.84 0.16 -14.98
N ALA A 81 5.59 -0.03 -15.42
CA ALA A 81 4.40 0.37 -14.69
C ALA A 81 3.63 -0.86 -14.21
N LEU A 82 3.24 -0.84 -12.94
CA LEU A 82 2.44 -1.87 -12.30
C LEU A 82 1.07 -1.28 -11.94
N SER A 83 0.03 -2.06 -12.16
CA SER A 83 -1.35 -1.59 -11.97
C SER A 83 -2.26 -2.71 -11.51
N SER A 84 -3.27 -2.39 -10.74
CA SER A 84 -4.49 -3.19 -10.68
C SER A 84 -5.29 -3.04 -11.99
N SER A 85 -6.48 -3.64 -12.09
CA SER A 85 -7.31 -3.55 -13.30
C SER A 85 -7.51 -2.10 -13.76
N LEU A 86 -7.25 -1.87 -15.06
CA LEU A 86 -7.53 -0.63 -15.76
C LEU A 86 -8.48 -0.92 -16.93
N SER A 87 -9.46 -0.06 -17.17
CA SER A 87 -10.37 -0.17 -18.31
C SER A 87 -9.66 0.10 -19.64
N ASN A 88 -8.64 0.96 -19.63
CA ASN A 88 -7.90 1.43 -20.81
C ASN A 88 -6.38 1.21 -20.68
N ALA A 89 -5.96 0.02 -20.27
CA ALA A 89 -4.55 -0.31 -20.06
C ALA A 89 -3.67 -0.04 -21.30
N LYS A 90 -4.20 -0.19 -22.51
CA LYS A 90 -3.47 0.08 -23.75
C LYS A 90 -3.14 1.55 -23.93
N ASP A 91 -4.06 2.46 -23.58
CA ASP A 91 -3.83 3.90 -23.69
C ASP A 91 -2.79 4.37 -22.69
N VAL A 92 -2.85 3.84 -21.45
CA VAL A 92 -1.84 4.10 -20.42
C VAL A 92 -0.47 3.60 -20.86
N ALA A 93 -0.39 2.40 -21.44
CA ALA A 93 0.85 1.83 -21.94
C ALA A 93 1.43 2.70 -23.08
N HIS A 94 0.61 3.12 -24.03
CA HIS A 94 1.02 4.03 -25.12
C HIS A 94 1.50 5.37 -24.57
N TRP A 95 0.77 5.97 -23.63
CA TRP A 95 1.19 7.18 -22.95
C TRP A 95 2.55 7.04 -22.26
N LEU A 96 2.83 5.90 -21.63
CA LEU A 96 4.12 5.59 -21.00
C LEU A 96 5.22 5.24 -22.01
N GLY A 97 4.89 5.14 -23.31
CA GLY A 97 5.83 4.80 -24.37
C GLY A 97 6.10 3.30 -24.51
N CYS A 98 5.23 2.46 -23.99
CA CYS A 98 5.32 1.01 -24.14
C CYS A 98 4.83 0.57 -25.52
N SER A 99 5.49 -0.45 -26.09
CA SER A 99 5.00 -1.13 -27.29
C SER A 99 3.81 -2.03 -26.98
N ALA A 100 3.05 -2.40 -28.01
CA ALA A 100 1.93 -3.33 -27.85
C ALA A 100 2.37 -4.70 -27.29
N THR A 101 3.59 -5.13 -27.58
CA THR A 101 4.19 -6.38 -27.09
C THR A 101 4.72 -6.28 -25.67
N SER A 102 4.81 -5.08 -25.11
CA SER A 102 5.31 -4.83 -23.76
C SER A 102 4.18 -4.54 -22.75
N THR A 103 2.93 -4.79 -23.15
CA THR A 103 1.76 -4.60 -22.28
C THR A 103 1.20 -5.97 -21.93
N PHE A 104 1.21 -6.28 -20.64
CA PHE A 104 0.78 -7.58 -20.12
C PHE A 104 -0.47 -7.41 -19.26
N ASN A 105 -1.53 -8.09 -19.61
CA ASN A 105 -2.75 -8.16 -18.82
C ASN A 105 -2.92 -9.60 -18.29
N PHE A 106 -2.88 -9.74 -16.98
CA PHE A 106 -2.90 -11.03 -16.31
C PHE A 106 -4.31 -11.40 -15.87
N HIS A 107 -4.73 -12.61 -16.21
CA HIS A 107 -5.98 -13.16 -15.71
C HIS A 107 -5.90 -13.42 -14.20
N PRO A 108 -6.99 -13.25 -13.43
CA PRO A 108 -7.01 -13.48 -11.97
C PRO A 108 -6.44 -14.85 -11.53
N ASN A 109 -6.59 -15.87 -12.35
CA ASN A 109 -6.12 -17.24 -12.05
C ASN A 109 -4.58 -17.38 -12.01
N VAL A 110 -3.82 -16.40 -12.52
CA VAL A 110 -2.34 -16.43 -12.46
C VAL A 110 -1.79 -15.92 -11.12
N ARG A 111 -2.66 -15.48 -10.20
CA ARG A 111 -2.21 -15.05 -8.85
C ARG A 111 -1.57 -16.25 -8.13
N PRO A 112 -0.34 -16.10 -7.59
CA PRO A 112 0.29 -17.17 -6.81
C PRO A 112 -0.51 -17.56 -5.56
N VAL A 113 -1.21 -16.57 -4.96
CA VAL A 113 -2.13 -16.77 -3.84
C VAL A 113 -3.52 -16.36 -4.30
N PRO A 114 -4.49 -17.29 -4.34
CA PRO A 114 -5.85 -16.97 -4.73
C PRO A 114 -6.49 -15.96 -3.77
N LEU A 115 -7.37 -15.12 -4.30
CA LEU A 115 -8.12 -14.14 -3.54
C LEU A 115 -9.58 -14.55 -3.47
N GLU A 116 -10.10 -14.67 -2.26
CA GLU A 116 -11.51 -14.88 -1.96
C GLU A 116 -12.08 -13.61 -1.33
N LEU A 117 -13.17 -13.08 -1.88
CA LEU A 117 -13.78 -11.84 -1.44
C LEU A 117 -15.14 -12.11 -0.80
N HIS A 118 -15.32 -11.69 0.45
CA HIS A 118 -16.58 -11.73 1.17
C HIS A 118 -17.05 -10.30 1.47
N ILE A 119 -18.13 -9.87 0.84
CA ILE A 119 -18.67 -8.53 0.98
C ILE A 119 -19.95 -8.59 1.82
N GLN A 120 -20.00 -7.79 2.90
CA GLN A 120 -21.14 -7.68 3.78
C GLN A 120 -21.55 -6.22 3.93
N GLY A 121 -22.81 -5.91 3.62
CA GLY A 121 -23.40 -4.58 3.76
C GLY A 121 -24.03 -4.34 5.12
N PHE A 122 -23.98 -3.08 5.60
CA PHE A 122 -24.62 -2.64 6.83
C PHE A 122 -25.46 -1.39 6.56
N ASN A 123 -26.77 -1.52 6.63
CA ASN A 123 -27.71 -0.40 6.43
C ASN A 123 -27.94 0.37 7.73
N ILE A 124 -26.89 1.03 8.23
CA ILE A 124 -26.90 1.85 9.44
C ILE A 124 -26.28 3.20 9.08
N SER A 125 -27.08 4.28 9.13
CA SER A 125 -26.64 5.63 8.76
C SER A 125 -25.62 6.22 9.73
N HIS A 126 -25.80 6.01 11.04
CA HIS A 126 -24.92 6.54 12.06
C HIS A 126 -23.59 5.77 12.09
N THR A 127 -22.48 6.45 11.80
CA THR A 127 -21.16 5.84 11.59
C THR A 127 -20.66 5.05 12.79
N GLN A 128 -20.77 5.56 14.02
CA GLN A 128 -20.29 4.85 15.20
C GLN A 128 -21.07 3.56 15.45
N THR A 129 -22.39 3.60 15.33
CA THR A 129 -23.24 2.41 15.48
C THR A 129 -22.94 1.38 14.40
N ARG A 130 -22.69 1.82 13.18
CA ARG A 130 -22.29 0.94 12.07
C ARG A 130 -20.97 0.25 12.37
N LEU A 131 -19.94 0.97 12.85
CA LEU A 131 -18.63 0.39 13.20
C LEU A 131 -18.75 -0.64 14.33
N LEU A 132 -19.54 -0.36 15.35
CA LEU A 132 -19.82 -1.32 16.43
C LEU A 132 -20.50 -2.60 15.90
N SER A 133 -21.50 -2.43 15.00
CA SER A 133 -22.22 -3.59 14.41
C SER A 133 -21.34 -4.48 13.54
N MET A 134 -20.22 -3.97 13.03
CA MET A 134 -19.26 -4.73 12.21
C MET A 134 -18.36 -5.67 13.03
N ALA A 135 -18.15 -5.42 14.33
CA ALA A 135 -17.19 -6.17 15.14
C ALA A 135 -17.53 -7.67 15.22
N LYS A 136 -18.78 -8.00 15.49
CA LYS A 136 -19.24 -9.40 15.57
C LYS A 136 -19.14 -10.15 14.23
N PRO A 137 -19.57 -9.61 13.10
CA PRO A 137 -19.32 -10.19 11.78
C PRO A 137 -17.83 -10.37 11.44
N VAL A 138 -16.95 -9.43 11.82
CA VAL A 138 -15.51 -9.58 11.66
C VAL A 138 -14.99 -10.77 12.47
N TYR A 139 -15.38 -10.89 13.74
CA TYR A 139 -15.03 -12.05 14.56
C TYR A 139 -15.45 -13.37 13.89
N HIS A 140 -16.68 -13.46 13.40
CA HIS A 140 -17.15 -14.67 12.71
C HIS A 140 -16.40 -14.95 11.41
N ALA A 141 -16.07 -13.91 10.63
CA ALA A 141 -15.27 -14.06 9.42
C ALA A 141 -13.87 -14.61 9.73
N ILE A 142 -13.20 -14.06 10.76
CA ILE A 142 -11.89 -14.57 11.22
C ILE A 142 -11.98 -16.05 11.62
N THR A 143 -12.95 -16.39 12.45
CA THR A 143 -13.09 -17.77 12.97
C THR A 143 -13.46 -18.78 11.90
N LYS A 144 -14.17 -18.35 10.85
CA LYS A 144 -14.59 -19.19 9.73
C LYS A 144 -13.49 -19.37 8.70
N HIS A 145 -12.83 -18.28 8.29
CA HIS A 145 -11.94 -18.29 7.13
C HIS A 145 -10.45 -18.35 7.50
N SER A 146 -10.08 -17.93 8.71
CA SER A 146 -8.67 -17.92 9.14
C SER A 146 -8.48 -18.33 10.62
N PRO A 147 -8.96 -19.52 11.02
CA PRO A 147 -8.99 -19.90 12.43
C PRO A 147 -7.60 -20.10 13.08
N LYS A 148 -6.56 -20.35 12.29
CA LYS A 148 -5.20 -20.69 12.76
C LYS A 148 -4.10 -19.83 12.17
N LYS A 149 -4.44 -18.80 11.39
CA LYS A 149 -3.45 -17.93 10.72
C LYS A 149 -3.59 -16.48 11.19
N PRO A 150 -2.53 -15.69 11.12
CA PRO A 150 -2.61 -14.25 11.39
C PRO A 150 -3.64 -13.55 10.50
N VAL A 151 -4.35 -12.59 11.09
CA VAL A 151 -5.37 -11.79 10.39
C VAL A 151 -5.06 -10.31 10.59
N ILE A 152 -5.24 -9.52 9.56
CA ILE A 152 -5.14 -8.06 9.63
C ILE A 152 -6.53 -7.48 9.46
N VAL A 153 -6.96 -6.66 10.43
CA VAL A 153 -8.22 -5.94 10.40
C VAL A 153 -7.93 -4.45 10.19
N PHE A 154 -8.30 -3.92 9.02
CA PHE A 154 -8.17 -2.50 8.74
C PHE A 154 -9.37 -1.73 9.27
N VAL A 155 -9.11 -0.62 9.94
CA VAL A 155 -10.11 0.25 10.54
C VAL A 155 -9.85 1.72 10.20
N PRO A 156 -10.87 2.60 10.20
CA PRO A 156 -10.76 3.96 9.64
C PRO A 156 -9.90 4.92 10.49
N SER A 157 -9.57 4.60 11.75
CA SER A 157 -8.78 5.50 12.60
C SER A 157 -8.03 4.75 13.71
N ARG A 158 -6.98 5.39 14.26
CA ARG A 158 -6.23 4.84 15.41
C ARG A 158 -7.12 4.57 16.62
N LYS A 159 -8.06 5.47 16.91
CA LYS A 159 -9.04 5.28 18.00
C LYS A 159 -9.87 4.01 17.77
N GLN A 160 -10.30 3.78 16.52
CA GLN A 160 -11.10 2.62 16.18
C GLN A 160 -10.32 1.31 16.29
N THR A 161 -9.00 1.31 16.12
CA THR A 161 -8.16 0.12 16.31
C THR A 161 -8.37 -0.48 17.69
N ARG A 162 -8.25 0.36 18.73
CA ARG A 162 -8.43 -0.09 20.12
C ARG A 162 -9.86 -0.55 20.40
N LEU A 163 -10.85 0.22 19.95
CA LEU A 163 -12.27 -0.11 20.16
C LEU A 163 -12.63 -1.44 19.49
N THR A 164 -12.25 -1.63 18.24
CA THR A 164 -12.53 -2.88 17.51
C THR A 164 -11.81 -4.08 18.14
N ALA A 165 -10.59 -3.92 18.64
CA ALA A 165 -9.89 -4.98 19.34
C ALA A 165 -10.64 -5.41 20.62
N ILE A 166 -11.12 -4.44 21.43
CA ILE A 166 -11.90 -4.69 22.63
C ILE A 166 -13.23 -5.39 22.28
N ASP A 167 -13.92 -4.94 21.24
CA ASP A 167 -15.20 -5.54 20.81
C ASP A 167 -15.01 -6.99 20.34
N ILE A 168 -13.92 -7.27 19.61
CA ILE A 168 -13.58 -8.64 19.20
C ILE A 168 -13.24 -9.51 20.40
N LEU A 169 -12.46 -8.99 21.36
CA LEU A 169 -12.14 -9.71 22.61
C LEU A 169 -13.40 -9.98 23.45
N THR A 170 -14.31 -9.02 23.55
CA THR A 170 -15.59 -9.19 24.25
C THR A 170 -16.43 -10.28 23.58
N THR A 171 -16.50 -10.29 22.25
CA THR A 171 -17.21 -11.33 21.49
C THR A 171 -16.54 -12.70 21.69
N CYS A 172 -15.21 -12.76 21.69
CA CYS A 172 -14.45 -13.96 21.95
C CYS A 172 -14.70 -14.51 23.37
N ALA A 173 -14.77 -13.64 24.37
CA ALA A 173 -15.07 -14.02 25.75
C ALA A 173 -16.50 -14.55 25.91
N ALA A 174 -17.47 -13.97 25.20
CA ALA A 174 -18.87 -14.43 25.18
C ALA A 174 -19.00 -15.82 24.52
N ASP A 175 -18.13 -16.15 23.58
CA ASP A 175 -18.10 -17.46 22.89
C ASP A 175 -17.34 -18.54 23.71
N ILE A 176 -17.06 -18.28 25.00
CA ILE A 176 -16.39 -19.19 25.96
C ILE A 176 -14.95 -19.58 25.53
N GLN A 177 -14.38 -18.95 24.54
CA GLN A 177 -13.05 -19.24 24.02
C GLN A 177 -12.06 -18.09 24.25
N ARG A 178 -11.83 -17.74 25.53
CA ARG A 178 -11.03 -16.54 25.93
C ARG A 178 -9.64 -16.43 25.28
N GLN A 179 -9.04 -17.56 24.89
CA GLN A 179 -7.68 -17.60 24.31
C GLN A 179 -7.67 -18.02 22.83
N ARG A 180 -8.78 -17.91 22.12
CA ARG A 180 -8.91 -18.41 20.75
C ARG A 180 -7.85 -17.88 19.77
N PHE A 181 -7.41 -16.63 19.96
CA PHE A 181 -6.42 -15.99 19.09
C PHE A 181 -4.99 -16.08 19.63
N LEU A 182 -4.79 -16.67 20.80
CA LEU A 182 -3.48 -16.83 21.40
C LEU A 182 -2.95 -18.23 21.08
N HIS A 183 -2.04 -18.31 20.12
CA HIS A 183 -1.43 -19.56 19.66
C HIS A 183 0.00 -19.78 20.21
N CYS A 184 0.41 -19.00 21.19
CA CYS A 184 1.70 -19.11 21.87
C CYS A 184 1.51 -19.23 23.38
N THR A 185 2.53 -19.72 24.09
CA THR A 185 2.48 -19.79 25.55
C THR A 185 2.70 -18.40 26.15
N GLU A 186 2.22 -18.19 27.37
CA GLU A 186 2.42 -16.93 28.10
C GLU A 186 3.92 -16.61 28.25
N LYS A 187 4.76 -17.62 28.42
CA LYS A 187 6.23 -17.48 28.47
C LYS A 187 6.83 -16.91 27.20
N ASP A 188 6.27 -17.24 26.05
CA ASP A 188 6.75 -16.74 24.74
C ASP A 188 6.37 -15.25 24.52
N LEU A 189 5.33 -14.77 25.21
CA LEU A 189 4.88 -13.39 25.13
C LEU A 189 5.65 -12.42 26.01
N ILE A 190 6.13 -12.86 27.18
CA ILE A 190 6.80 -12.02 28.17
C ILE A 190 7.92 -11.15 27.56
N PRO A 191 8.87 -11.67 26.73
CA PRO A 191 9.95 -10.87 26.16
C PRO A 191 9.47 -9.77 25.21
N TYR A 192 8.28 -9.91 24.63
CA TYR A 192 7.68 -8.89 23.76
C TYR A 192 6.90 -7.86 24.56
N LEU A 193 6.19 -8.28 25.61
CA LEU A 193 5.46 -7.39 26.50
C LEU A 193 6.39 -6.46 27.26
N GLU A 194 7.55 -6.94 27.71
CA GLU A 194 8.58 -6.13 28.39
C GLU A 194 9.17 -5.03 27.49
N LYS A 195 9.13 -5.20 26.17
CA LYS A 195 9.59 -4.21 25.19
C LYS A 195 8.55 -3.14 24.86
N LEU A 196 7.29 -3.35 25.22
CA LEU A 196 6.23 -2.37 25.00
C LEU A 196 6.28 -1.37 26.17
N SER A 197 6.72 -0.13 25.87
CA SER A 197 6.62 0.96 26.84
C SER A 197 5.17 1.46 26.88
N ASP A 198 4.66 1.74 28.08
CA ASP A 198 3.29 2.22 28.34
C ASP A 198 2.89 3.48 27.59
N SER A 199 3.85 4.20 27.02
CA SER A 199 3.62 5.48 26.33
C SER A 199 3.18 5.37 24.87
N THR A 200 3.12 4.15 24.28
CA THR A 200 2.85 3.96 22.86
C THR A 200 1.56 3.19 22.55
N LEU A 201 0.86 2.73 23.55
CA LEU A 201 -0.46 2.11 23.50
C LEU A 201 -1.50 3.03 24.14
#